data_b81d547f02bd1f5ba5ebbd3602fb14d3
#
_entry.id   b81d547f02bd1f5ba5ebbd3602fb14d3
#
_cell.length_a   1.000
_cell.length_b   1.000
_cell.length_c   1.000
_cell.angle_alpha   90.00
_cell.angle_beta   90.00
_cell.angle_gamma   90.00
#
_symmetry.space_group_name_H-M   'P 1'
#
loop_
_entity.id
_entity.type
_entity.pdbx_description
1 polymer ?
#
loop_
_entity_poly.entity_id
_entity_poly.type
_entity_poly.pdbx_seq_one_letter_code
_entity_poly.pdbx_strand_id
1 'polypeptide(L)'
;IALGGLVARLTRSKKHPSKSTEDIKFPAGLGFLRDTTVIIALSMAVIYVVVALFAGSSYIESELSDGQNFIVFSILQAATFSAGVFVILAGVRVVLGEIVPAFKGISEKLVKNSKPALDVPMIFTFAPNAVLIGFISSFVGGVVGMGIMALAGSTIIIPGIVAHFMTGGATGVIGNGQGGVRGAVIGSFV
;
A
#
# COMPACT_ATOMS: atom_id res chain seq x y z
N ILE A 1 8.81 1.82 -8.61
CA ILE A 1 7.71 1.13 -9.32
C ILE A 1 8.25 0.30 -10.49
N ALA A 2 8.99 0.88 -11.46
CA ALA A 2 9.51 0.15 -12.62
C ALA A 2 10.45 -1.00 -12.23
N LEU A 3 11.40 -0.74 -11.32
CA LEU A 3 12.32 -1.74 -10.77
C LEU A 3 11.57 -2.87 -10.08
N GLY A 4 10.61 -2.56 -9.20
CA GLY A 4 9.81 -3.57 -8.52
C GLY A 4 8.98 -4.41 -9.50
N GLY A 5 8.42 -3.80 -10.55
CA GLY A 5 7.75 -4.53 -11.62
C GLY A 5 8.68 -5.47 -12.37
N LEU A 6 9.92 -5.05 -12.65
CA LEU A 6 10.95 -5.89 -13.28
C LEU A 6 11.31 -7.08 -12.38
N VAL A 7 11.56 -6.82 -11.09
CA VAL A 7 11.86 -7.87 -10.09
C VAL A 7 10.71 -8.86 -9.98
N ALA A 8 9.46 -8.38 -9.93
CA ALA A 8 8.27 -9.24 -9.91
C ALA A 8 8.19 -10.15 -11.14
N ARG A 9 8.55 -9.62 -12.33
CA ARG A 9 8.60 -10.38 -13.57
C ARG A 9 9.71 -11.42 -13.58
N LEU A 10 10.87 -11.08 -13.08
CA LEU A 10 12.04 -11.99 -13.00
C LEU A 10 11.82 -13.11 -11.99
N THR A 11 11.14 -12.83 -10.88
CA THR A 11 10.82 -13.81 -9.83
C THR A 11 9.60 -14.67 -10.13
N ARG A 12 8.91 -14.42 -11.26
CA ARG A 12 7.76 -15.20 -11.71
C ARG A 12 8.14 -16.66 -11.98
N SER A 13 7.56 -17.59 -11.25
CA SER A 13 7.73 -19.02 -11.51
C SER A 13 6.87 -19.45 -12.71
N LYS A 14 7.50 -20.03 -13.73
CA LYS A 14 6.81 -20.60 -14.90
C LYS A 14 6.11 -21.93 -14.56
N LYS A 15 6.65 -22.69 -13.60
CA LYS A 15 6.12 -24.03 -13.22
C LYS A 15 4.94 -23.95 -12.25
N HIS A 16 4.96 -22.95 -11.36
CA HIS A 16 3.91 -22.74 -10.37
C HIS A 16 3.52 -21.25 -10.36
N PRO A 17 2.59 -20.83 -11.24
CA PRO A 17 2.11 -19.46 -11.25
C PRO A 17 1.49 -19.12 -9.91
N SER A 18 1.95 -18.05 -9.28
CA SER A 18 1.38 -17.56 -8.03
C SER A 18 -0.03 -17.03 -8.30
N LYS A 19 -0.98 -17.35 -7.40
CA LYS A 19 -2.34 -16.81 -7.45
C LYS A 19 -2.31 -15.27 -7.28
N SER A 20 -3.34 -14.61 -7.78
CA SER A 20 -3.53 -13.19 -7.52
C SER A 20 -3.73 -12.92 -6.02
N THR A 21 -3.33 -11.76 -5.55
CA THR A 21 -3.62 -11.29 -4.19
C THR A 21 -5.13 -11.16 -3.96
N GLU A 22 -5.89 -10.90 -5.03
CA GLU A 22 -7.35 -10.76 -4.97
C GLU A 22 -8.08 -12.11 -4.82
N ASP A 23 -7.40 -13.23 -5.10
CA ASP A 23 -7.92 -14.59 -4.90
C ASP A 23 -7.82 -15.06 -3.44
N ILE A 24 -7.22 -14.27 -2.55
CA ILE A 24 -7.11 -14.60 -1.13
C ILE A 24 -8.51 -14.64 -0.52
N LYS A 25 -8.94 -15.84 -0.10
CA LYS A 25 -10.24 -16.06 0.54
C LYS A 25 -10.08 -16.02 2.05
N PHE A 26 -10.78 -15.09 2.69
CA PHE A 26 -10.89 -15.06 4.14
C PHE A 26 -11.96 -16.06 4.62
N PRO A 27 -11.77 -16.71 5.79
CA PRO A 27 -12.79 -17.54 6.42
C PRO A 27 -14.12 -16.78 6.60
N ALA A 28 -15.25 -17.50 6.57
CA ALA A 28 -16.59 -16.88 6.63
C ALA A 28 -16.79 -16.00 7.88
N GLY A 29 -16.20 -16.37 9.03
CA GLY A 29 -16.25 -15.59 10.27
C GLY A 29 -15.48 -14.25 10.23
N LEU A 30 -14.61 -14.07 9.25
CA LEU A 30 -13.80 -12.84 9.06
C LEU A 30 -14.29 -12.02 7.86
N GLY A 31 -15.59 -12.07 7.56
CA GLY A 31 -16.20 -11.37 6.43
C GLY A 31 -15.94 -9.85 6.41
N PHE A 32 -15.79 -9.23 7.59
CA PHE A 32 -15.44 -7.82 7.73
C PHE A 32 -14.04 -7.48 7.17
N LEU A 33 -13.13 -8.45 7.10
CA LEU A 33 -11.82 -8.29 6.48
C LEU A 33 -11.87 -8.24 4.93
N ARG A 34 -13.05 -8.35 4.33
CA ARG A 34 -13.21 -8.10 2.88
C ARG A 34 -13.31 -6.62 2.56
N ASP A 35 -13.63 -5.80 3.55
CA ASP A 35 -13.64 -4.35 3.38
C ASP A 35 -12.22 -3.81 3.42
N THR A 36 -11.81 -3.17 2.33
CA THR A 36 -10.45 -2.61 2.18
C THR A 36 -10.13 -1.59 3.28
N THR A 37 -11.13 -0.79 3.69
CA THR A 37 -10.94 0.23 4.73
C THR A 37 -10.64 -0.42 6.07
N VAL A 38 -11.37 -1.49 6.40
CA VAL A 38 -11.17 -2.25 7.65
C VAL A 38 -9.81 -2.94 7.67
N ILE A 39 -9.40 -3.56 6.56
CA ILE A 39 -8.06 -4.19 6.47
C ILE A 39 -6.96 -3.13 6.64
N ILE A 40 -7.08 -1.97 5.99
CA ILE A 40 -6.11 -0.89 6.13
C ILE A 40 -6.07 -0.41 7.58
N ALA A 41 -7.22 -0.17 8.22
CA ALA A 41 -7.30 0.26 9.60
C ALA A 41 -6.61 -0.73 10.56
N LEU A 42 -6.90 -2.03 10.43
CA LEU A 42 -6.30 -3.07 11.26
C LEU A 42 -4.80 -3.20 11.03
N SER A 43 -4.35 -3.21 9.77
CA SER A 43 -2.94 -3.29 9.44
C SER A 43 -2.17 -2.10 9.98
N MET A 44 -2.73 -0.90 9.85
CA MET A 44 -2.15 0.32 10.39
C MET A 44 -2.15 0.32 11.91
N ALA A 45 -3.21 -0.17 12.57
CA ALA A 45 -3.24 -0.29 14.03
C ALA A 45 -2.10 -1.18 14.53
N VAL A 46 -1.87 -2.33 13.88
CA VAL A 46 -0.74 -3.20 14.24
C VAL A 46 0.59 -2.49 14.03
N ILE A 47 0.79 -1.83 12.88
CA ILE A 47 2.04 -1.11 12.58
C ILE A 47 2.28 0.01 13.58
N TYR A 48 1.28 0.87 13.85
CA TYR A 48 1.44 1.97 14.79
C TYR A 48 1.70 1.49 16.22
N VAL A 49 1.01 0.45 16.69
CA VAL A 49 1.25 -0.12 18.03
C VAL A 49 2.66 -0.70 18.11
N VAL A 50 3.10 -1.45 17.10
CA VAL A 50 4.46 -2.02 17.07
C VAL A 50 5.51 -0.90 17.09
N VAL A 51 5.36 0.11 16.24
CA VAL A 51 6.29 1.26 16.20
C VAL A 51 6.28 2.02 17.53
N ALA A 52 5.12 2.23 18.15
CA ALA A 52 4.99 2.88 19.43
C ALA A 52 5.68 2.11 20.57
N LEU A 53 5.61 0.77 20.54
CA LEU A 53 6.35 -0.07 21.50
C LEU A 53 7.86 0.09 21.36
N PHE A 54 8.38 0.19 20.13
CA PHE A 54 9.82 0.44 19.89
C PHE A 54 10.24 1.87 20.25
N ALA A 55 9.38 2.86 20.02
CA ALA A 55 9.64 4.26 20.39
C ALA A 55 9.63 4.49 21.90
N GLY A 56 8.91 3.67 22.64
CA GLY A 56 8.70 3.78 24.08
C GLY A 56 7.40 4.52 24.44
N SER A 57 6.61 3.92 25.33
CA SER A 57 5.31 4.48 25.75
C SER A 57 5.43 5.88 26.33
N SER A 58 6.43 6.12 27.21
CA SER A 58 6.66 7.42 27.83
C SER A 58 6.92 8.52 26.80
N TYR A 59 7.69 8.23 25.74
CA TYR A 59 7.96 9.19 24.67
C TYR A 59 6.69 9.55 23.91
N ILE A 60 5.89 8.54 23.56
CA ILE A 60 4.62 8.78 22.85
C ILE A 60 3.67 9.61 23.70
N GLU A 61 3.54 9.26 24.99
CA GLU A 61 2.59 9.90 25.90
C GLU A 61 2.99 11.35 26.24
N SER A 62 4.30 11.64 26.38
CA SER A 62 4.75 12.99 26.70
C SER A 62 4.91 13.91 25.50
N GLU A 63 5.41 13.40 24.37
CA GLU A 63 5.83 14.25 23.25
C GLU A 63 4.84 14.26 22.07
N LEU A 64 4.00 13.23 21.93
CA LEU A 64 3.18 13.07 20.71
C LEU A 64 1.68 13.05 20.98
N SER A 65 1.24 12.62 22.15
CA SER A 65 -0.17 12.36 22.42
C SER A 65 -0.79 13.25 23.52
N ASP A 66 -0.07 14.24 24.01
CA ASP A 66 -0.51 15.14 25.09
C ASP A 66 -1.01 14.39 26.34
N GLY A 67 -0.31 13.32 26.73
CA GLY A 67 -0.64 12.49 27.88
C GLY A 67 -1.67 11.39 27.61
N GLN A 68 -2.12 11.20 26.36
CA GLN A 68 -3.00 10.12 26.01
C GLN A 68 -2.24 8.79 25.99
N ASN A 69 -2.89 7.71 26.46
CA ASN A 69 -2.30 6.37 26.40
C ASN A 69 -1.85 6.00 24.98
N PHE A 70 -0.62 5.50 24.85
CA PHE A 70 0.05 5.24 23.60
C PHE A 70 -0.70 4.23 22.70
N ILE A 71 -1.43 3.25 23.26
CA ILE A 71 -2.23 2.28 22.48
C ILE A 71 -3.45 2.98 21.89
N VAL A 72 -4.16 3.79 22.70
CA VAL A 72 -5.33 4.55 22.25
C VAL A 72 -4.92 5.53 21.15
N PHE A 73 -3.82 6.25 21.34
CA PHE A 73 -3.25 7.15 20.35
C PHE A 73 -2.95 6.41 19.04
N SER A 74 -2.26 5.26 19.11
CA SER A 74 -1.91 4.45 17.94
C SER A 74 -3.14 3.99 17.16
N ILE A 75 -4.19 3.55 17.86
CA ILE A 75 -5.45 3.12 17.23
C ILE A 75 -6.16 4.30 16.56
N LEU A 76 -6.20 5.47 17.19
CA LEU A 76 -6.79 6.68 16.61
C LEU A 76 -6.03 7.14 15.36
N GLN A 77 -4.70 7.09 15.38
CA GLN A 77 -3.88 7.41 14.21
C GLN A 77 -4.14 6.42 13.06
N ALA A 78 -4.27 5.14 13.36
CA ALA A 78 -4.61 4.12 12.36
C ALA A 78 -6.01 4.35 11.74
N ALA A 79 -6.99 4.70 12.56
CA ALA A 79 -8.34 5.03 12.09
C ALA A 79 -8.34 6.29 11.22
N THR A 80 -7.60 7.32 11.62
CA THR A 80 -7.43 8.56 10.86
C THR A 80 -6.77 8.31 9.51
N PHE A 81 -5.71 7.52 9.48
CA PHE A 81 -5.05 7.12 8.23
C PHE A 81 -6.01 6.37 7.31
N SER A 82 -6.72 5.38 7.84
CA SER A 82 -7.68 4.59 7.06
C SER A 82 -8.82 5.43 6.51
N ALA A 83 -9.35 6.38 7.31
CA ALA A 83 -10.37 7.33 6.86
C ALA A 83 -9.85 8.21 5.72
N GLY A 84 -8.60 8.71 5.83
CA GLY A 84 -7.95 9.48 4.77
C GLY A 84 -7.82 8.68 3.47
N VAL A 85 -7.36 7.42 3.56
CA VAL A 85 -7.28 6.52 2.39
C VAL A 85 -8.66 6.27 1.78
N PHE A 86 -9.69 6.03 2.61
CA PHE A 86 -11.06 5.86 2.13
C PHE A 86 -11.54 7.08 1.32
N VAL A 87 -11.32 8.28 1.83
CA VAL A 87 -11.70 9.53 1.13
C VAL A 87 -10.97 9.65 -0.21
N ILE A 88 -9.67 9.38 -0.23
CA ILE A 88 -8.87 9.39 -1.47
C ILE A 88 -9.45 8.39 -2.48
N LEU A 89 -9.66 7.13 -2.09
CA LEU A 89 -10.18 6.11 -2.98
C LEU A 89 -11.60 6.40 -3.46
N ALA A 90 -12.46 6.95 -2.60
CA ALA A 90 -13.79 7.40 -2.98
C ALA A 90 -13.73 8.52 -4.01
N GLY A 91 -12.90 9.55 -3.79
CA GLY A 91 -12.68 10.64 -4.73
C GLY A 91 -12.15 10.16 -6.08
N VAL A 92 -11.17 9.24 -6.06
CA VAL A 92 -10.63 8.63 -7.28
C VAL A 92 -11.70 7.89 -8.09
N ARG A 93 -12.61 7.16 -7.44
CA ARG A 93 -13.71 6.47 -8.14
C ARG A 93 -14.63 7.45 -8.86
N VAL A 94 -14.94 8.59 -8.24
CA VAL A 94 -15.76 9.66 -8.85
C VAL A 94 -15.04 10.22 -10.08
N VAL A 95 -13.75 10.58 -9.92
CA VAL A 95 -12.94 11.11 -11.03
C VAL A 95 -12.83 10.12 -12.19
N LEU A 96 -12.62 8.82 -11.91
CA LEU A 96 -12.58 7.77 -12.93
C LEU A 96 -13.91 7.64 -13.67
N GLY A 97 -15.04 7.80 -12.96
CA GLY A 97 -16.39 7.78 -13.56
C GLY A 97 -16.57 8.82 -14.65
N GLU A 98 -15.89 9.97 -14.56
CA GLU A 98 -15.97 11.06 -15.53
C GLU A 98 -14.83 11.05 -16.56
N ILE A 99 -13.60 10.81 -16.11
CA ILE A 99 -12.41 10.87 -16.99
C ILE A 99 -12.42 9.75 -18.02
N VAL A 100 -12.75 8.52 -17.64
CA VAL A 100 -12.69 7.37 -18.57
C VAL A 100 -13.66 7.53 -19.74
N PRO A 101 -14.94 7.87 -19.55
CA PRO A 101 -15.85 8.17 -20.66
C PRO A 101 -15.42 9.35 -21.53
N ALA A 102 -14.91 10.43 -20.90
CA ALA A 102 -14.41 11.60 -21.63
C ALA A 102 -13.25 11.24 -22.57
N PHE A 103 -12.26 10.49 -22.08
CA PHE A 103 -11.14 10.02 -22.91
C PHE A 103 -11.57 9.03 -23.99
N LYS A 104 -12.60 8.22 -23.73
CA LYS A 104 -13.18 7.37 -24.79
C LYS A 104 -13.75 8.23 -25.93
N GLY A 105 -14.49 9.28 -25.62
CA GLY A 105 -15.00 10.22 -26.60
C GLY A 105 -13.88 10.94 -27.39
N ILE A 106 -12.80 11.36 -26.72
CA ILE A 106 -11.63 11.96 -27.35
C ILE A 106 -10.93 10.95 -28.25
N SER A 107 -10.76 9.71 -27.79
CA SER A 107 -10.11 8.64 -28.59
C SER A 107 -10.89 8.29 -29.84
N GLU A 108 -12.21 8.36 -29.80
CA GLU A 108 -13.07 8.05 -30.96
C GLU A 108 -13.16 9.23 -31.96
N LYS A 109 -13.17 10.48 -31.47
CA LYS A 109 -13.52 11.65 -32.28
C LYS A 109 -12.36 12.58 -32.62
N LEU A 110 -11.34 12.70 -31.74
CA LEU A 110 -10.29 13.70 -31.87
C LEU A 110 -8.91 13.07 -32.10
N VAL A 111 -8.46 12.20 -31.19
CA VAL A 111 -7.12 11.61 -31.23
C VAL A 111 -7.24 10.10 -31.10
N LYS A 112 -7.13 9.40 -32.21
CA LYS A 112 -7.22 7.92 -32.25
C LYS A 112 -6.23 7.27 -31.28
N ASN A 113 -6.71 6.30 -30.51
CA ASN A 113 -5.92 5.52 -29.52
C ASN A 113 -5.37 6.35 -28.34
N SER A 114 -5.90 7.53 -28.09
CA SER A 114 -5.54 8.26 -26.86
C SER A 114 -5.99 7.46 -25.62
N LYS A 115 -5.12 7.47 -24.60
CA LYS A 115 -5.41 6.81 -23.30
C LYS A 115 -5.23 7.84 -22.18
N PRO A 116 -6.08 7.82 -21.15
CA PRO A 116 -5.89 8.69 -20.01
C PRO A 116 -4.59 8.32 -19.29
N ALA A 117 -3.81 9.33 -18.88
CA ALA A 117 -2.74 9.16 -17.93
C ALA A 117 -3.37 9.01 -16.53
N LEU A 118 -3.38 7.81 -16.00
CA LEU A 118 -3.94 7.51 -14.69
C LEU A 118 -2.87 7.74 -13.61
N ASP A 119 -3.23 8.45 -12.55
CA ASP A 119 -2.37 8.67 -11.39
C ASP A 119 -2.31 7.43 -10.49
N VAL A 120 -1.31 7.39 -9.60
CA VAL A 120 -1.04 6.24 -8.71
C VAL A 120 -2.26 5.80 -7.89
N PRO A 121 -3.02 6.69 -7.22
CA PRO A 121 -4.19 6.25 -6.45
C PRO A 121 -5.28 5.57 -7.30
N MET A 122 -5.33 5.87 -8.59
CA MET A 122 -6.32 5.27 -9.49
C MET A 122 -6.12 3.78 -9.68
N ILE A 123 -4.86 3.31 -9.70
CA ILE A 123 -4.59 1.88 -9.84
C ILE A 123 -4.95 1.08 -8.57
N PHE A 124 -5.07 1.72 -7.43
CA PHE A 124 -5.40 1.07 -6.16
C PHE A 124 -6.80 0.45 -6.15
N THR A 125 -7.72 1.03 -6.91
CA THR A 125 -9.10 0.53 -7.02
C THR A 125 -9.20 -0.81 -7.75
N PHE A 126 -8.19 -1.17 -8.55
CA PHE A 126 -8.20 -2.41 -9.34
C PHE A 126 -7.73 -3.64 -8.56
N ALA A 127 -6.88 -3.46 -7.56
CA ALA A 127 -6.34 -4.56 -6.77
C ALA A 127 -6.03 -4.11 -5.33
N PRO A 128 -7.04 -3.88 -4.50
CA PRO A 128 -6.87 -3.34 -3.15
C PRO A 128 -6.06 -4.24 -2.23
N ASN A 129 -6.15 -5.58 -2.36
CA ASN A 129 -5.32 -6.49 -1.58
C ASN A 129 -3.84 -6.39 -1.99
N ALA A 130 -3.56 -6.20 -3.29
CA ALA A 130 -2.21 -5.98 -3.78
C ALA A 130 -1.61 -4.67 -3.24
N VAL A 131 -2.42 -3.62 -3.11
CA VAL A 131 -1.99 -2.34 -2.49
C VAL A 131 -1.53 -2.56 -1.07
N LEU A 132 -2.33 -3.26 -0.26
CA LEU A 132 -2.02 -3.52 1.13
C LEU A 132 -0.76 -4.37 1.29
N ILE A 133 -0.68 -5.48 0.56
CA ILE A 133 0.48 -6.38 0.57
C ILE A 133 1.73 -5.64 0.11
N GLY A 134 1.63 -4.86 -0.96
CA GLY A 134 2.73 -4.07 -1.49
C GLY A 134 3.20 -2.98 -0.51
N PHE A 135 2.28 -2.29 0.15
CA PHE A 135 2.59 -1.33 1.19
C PHE A 135 3.35 -1.96 2.36
N ILE A 136 2.81 -3.03 2.94
CA ILE A 136 3.45 -3.71 4.09
C ILE A 136 4.84 -4.22 3.69
N SER A 137 4.95 -4.87 2.53
CA SER A 137 6.21 -5.40 2.04
C SER A 137 7.25 -4.28 1.81
N SER A 138 6.86 -3.19 1.19
CA SER A 138 7.71 -2.01 0.98
C SER A 138 8.13 -1.36 2.29
N PHE A 139 7.22 -1.23 3.25
CA PHE A 139 7.53 -0.67 4.56
C PHE A 139 8.56 -1.54 5.32
N VAL A 140 8.37 -2.87 5.31
CA VAL A 140 9.34 -3.81 5.88
C VAL A 140 10.69 -3.70 5.16
N GLY A 141 10.71 -3.59 3.83
CA GLY A 141 11.91 -3.35 3.04
C GLY A 141 12.62 -2.05 3.44
N GLY A 142 11.86 -0.97 3.65
CA GLY A 142 12.37 0.31 4.15
C GLY A 142 13.00 0.21 5.54
N VAL A 143 12.37 -0.52 6.47
CA VAL A 143 12.92 -0.76 7.81
C VAL A 143 14.21 -1.58 7.74
N VAL A 144 14.25 -2.63 6.92
CA VAL A 144 15.48 -3.42 6.69
C VAL A 144 16.56 -2.55 6.06
N GLY A 145 16.23 -1.74 5.05
CA GLY A 145 17.16 -0.79 4.43
C GLY A 145 17.72 0.23 5.43
N MET A 146 16.88 0.76 6.31
CA MET A 146 17.29 1.65 7.41
C MET A 146 18.31 0.95 8.33
N GLY A 147 18.07 -0.31 8.70
CA GLY A 147 18.99 -1.10 9.51
C GLY A 147 20.34 -1.33 8.82
N ILE A 148 20.32 -1.64 7.53
CA ILE A 148 21.55 -1.81 6.73
C ILE A 148 22.35 -0.50 6.67
N MET A 149 21.68 0.64 6.44
CA MET A 149 22.34 1.97 6.42
C MET A 149 22.97 2.31 7.77
N ALA A 150 22.28 2.00 8.87
CA ALA A 150 22.80 2.19 10.22
C ALA A 150 24.07 1.36 10.46
N LEU A 151 24.07 0.07 10.07
CA LEU A 151 25.23 -0.81 10.18
C LEU A 151 26.39 -0.39 9.28
N ALA A 152 26.09 0.17 8.11
CA ALA A 152 27.10 0.68 7.18
C ALA A 152 27.67 2.05 7.56
N GLY A 153 27.22 2.68 8.64
CA GLY A 153 27.64 4.04 9.05
C GLY A 153 27.25 5.12 8.05
N SER A 154 26.23 4.87 7.24
CA SER A 154 25.73 5.81 6.23
C SER A 154 24.59 6.68 6.80
N THR A 155 24.17 7.69 6.03
CA THR A 155 23.00 8.51 6.40
C THR A 155 21.75 7.65 6.51
N ILE A 156 21.13 7.66 7.66
CA ILE A 156 19.92 6.88 7.94
C ILE A 156 18.71 7.59 7.32
N ILE A 157 18.00 6.87 6.46
CA ILE A 157 16.72 7.33 5.89
C ILE A 157 15.59 6.60 6.63
N ILE A 158 14.72 7.36 7.28
CA ILE A 158 13.57 6.83 8.01
C ILE A 158 12.44 6.53 7.01
N PRO A 159 11.88 5.30 6.99
CA PRO A 159 10.80 4.94 6.09
C PRO A 159 9.51 5.70 6.45
N GLY A 160 9.05 6.56 5.54
CA GLY A 160 7.81 7.32 5.69
C GLY A 160 6.58 6.49 5.29
N ILE A 161 5.56 6.44 6.14
CA ILE A 161 4.34 5.64 5.93
C ILE A 161 3.65 6.01 4.61
N VAL A 162 3.42 7.31 4.37
CA VAL A 162 2.72 7.79 3.16
C VAL A 162 3.50 7.45 1.89
N ALA A 163 4.83 7.63 1.92
CA ALA A 163 5.68 7.30 0.78
C ALA A 163 5.61 5.81 0.44
N HIS A 164 5.74 4.94 1.43
CA HIS A 164 5.64 3.49 1.24
C HIS A 164 4.23 3.04 0.86
N PHE A 165 3.18 3.70 1.37
CA PHE A 165 1.82 3.41 0.94
C PHE A 165 1.61 3.70 -0.55
N MET A 166 2.06 4.86 -1.03
CA MET A 166 1.90 5.24 -2.44
C MET A 166 2.78 4.41 -3.37
N THR A 167 4.09 4.32 -3.10
CA THR A 167 5.04 3.63 -3.97
C THR A 167 4.93 2.12 -3.84
N GLY A 168 4.87 1.60 -2.61
CA GLY A 168 4.74 0.18 -2.33
C GLY A 168 3.40 -0.38 -2.76
N GLY A 169 2.30 0.36 -2.52
CA GLY A 169 0.98 -0.01 -3.01
C GLY A 169 0.93 -0.10 -4.54
N ALA A 170 1.45 0.90 -5.24
CA ALA A 170 1.53 0.88 -6.70
C ALA A 170 2.38 -0.27 -7.23
N THR A 171 3.55 -0.50 -6.61
CA THR A 171 4.44 -1.60 -6.97
C THR A 171 3.79 -2.95 -6.70
N GLY A 172 3.02 -3.06 -5.61
CA GLY A 172 2.22 -4.24 -5.29
C GLY A 172 1.19 -4.59 -6.36
N VAL A 173 0.45 -3.60 -6.85
CA VAL A 173 -0.54 -3.79 -7.93
C VAL A 173 0.16 -4.27 -9.21
N ILE A 174 1.23 -3.60 -9.62
CA ILE A 174 1.99 -3.97 -10.82
C ILE A 174 2.64 -5.35 -10.65
N GLY A 175 3.23 -5.61 -9.49
CA GLY A 175 3.86 -6.88 -9.14
C GLY A 175 2.86 -8.03 -9.14
N ASN A 176 1.65 -7.80 -8.60
CA ASN A 176 0.56 -8.77 -8.63
C ASN A 176 0.17 -9.14 -10.07
N GLY A 177 0.04 -8.14 -10.96
CA GLY A 177 -0.27 -8.38 -12.37
C GLY A 177 0.81 -9.18 -13.10
N GLN A 178 2.07 -9.11 -12.68
CA GLN A 178 3.18 -9.79 -13.32
C GLN A 178 3.53 -11.15 -12.70
N GLY A 179 3.42 -11.28 -11.38
CA GLY A 179 3.88 -12.47 -10.66
C GLY A 179 2.95 -12.93 -9.52
N GLY A 180 1.72 -12.44 -9.45
CA GLY A 180 0.76 -12.76 -8.39
C GLY A 180 1.26 -12.30 -7.02
N VAL A 181 0.86 -13.00 -5.96
CA VAL A 181 1.27 -12.68 -4.57
C VAL A 181 2.79 -12.54 -4.43
N ARG A 182 3.56 -13.44 -5.05
CA ARG A 182 5.04 -13.36 -5.00
C ARG A 182 5.56 -12.08 -5.64
N GLY A 183 5.01 -11.71 -6.79
CA GLY A 183 5.38 -10.49 -7.48
C GLY A 183 5.04 -9.24 -6.67
N ALA A 184 3.87 -9.22 -6.02
CA ALA A 184 3.48 -8.14 -5.13
C ALA A 184 4.43 -7.99 -3.94
N VAL A 185 4.80 -9.10 -3.28
CA VAL A 185 5.69 -9.08 -2.11
C VAL A 185 7.12 -8.71 -2.51
N ILE A 186 7.75 -9.51 -3.38
CA ILE A 186 9.17 -9.34 -3.69
C ILE A 186 9.43 -8.05 -4.46
N GLY A 187 8.53 -7.72 -5.41
CA GLY A 187 8.64 -6.49 -6.19
C GLY A 187 8.50 -5.21 -5.38
N SER A 188 7.72 -5.24 -4.30
CA SER A 188 7.52 -4.07 -3.43
C SER A 188 8.55 -3.98 -2.30
N PHE A 189 9.19 -5.10 -1.93
CA PHE A 189 10.23 -5.14 -0.91
C PHE A 189 11.52 -4.45 -1.36
N VAL A 190 11.84 -4.52 -2.65
CA VAL A 190 13.00 -3.90 -3.30
C VAL A 190 12.73 -2.46 -3.73
#